data_e8c9e066433413d00cd765783c88db4d
#
_entry.id   e8c9e066433413d00cd765783c88db4d
#
_cell.length_a   1.000
_cell.length_b   1.000
_cell.length_c   1.000
_cell.angle_alpha   90.00
_cell.angle_beta   90.00
_cell.angle_gamma   90.00
#
_symmetry.space_group_name_H-M   'P 1'
#
loop_
_entity.id
_entity.type
_entity.pdbx_description
1 polymer ?
#
loop_
_entity_poly.entity_id
_entity_poly.type
_entity_poly.pdbx_seq_one_letter_code
_entity_poly.pdbx_strand_id
1 'polypeptide(L)'
;MSGEGTVNPQRARRLHDADVVYLYDGSFEGFLCCVFESFAQHEIPFAVWTPQRETTTLYPVKDIPTDHARAQRVFASFGKKLGAETEYLVSRDFLSGREDKELLLIRFLHLAFALGPGTVKRTGHPDVAPLYEMKKSLDWEVDKFQGFVRFEEHDGMLGAVIHPKNYILPLLRPHFCGRFPEEDFLIYDAVHQAVLLQQERKTRLLELAAPLELPPPSEREQQFQALWMQFYKTLEIQARHNEKGRMSHCPKRFWADMVEMKDEF
;
A
#
# COMPACT_ATOMS: atom_id res chain seq x y z
N MET A 1 -12.10 -8.52 63.80
CA MET A 1 -12.99 -8.52 62.59
C MET A 1 -12.08 -8.09 61.42
N SER A 2 -11.63 -9.08 60.71
CA SER A 2 -10.63 -8.97 59.65
C SER A 2 -11.28 -8.52 58.33
N GLY A 3 -10.87 -7.38 57.81
CA GLY A 3 -11.26 -6.92 56.48
C GLY A 3 -10.37 -7.55 55.43
N GLU A 4 -10.86 -8.55 54.73
CA GLU A 4 -10.21 -9.09 53.53
C GLU A 4 -10.35 -8.08 52.39
N GLY A 5 -9.25 -7.40 52.09
CA GLY A 5 -9.10 -6.60 50.89
C GLY A 5 -9.09 -7.50 49.65
N THR A 6 -10.17 -7.52 48.92
CA THR A 6 -10.22 -8.14 47.58
C THR A 6 -9.21 -7.51 46.66
N VAL A 7 -8.14 -8.20 46.41
CA VAL A 7 -7.10 -7.84 45.41
C VAL A 7 -7.76 -7.98 44.03
N ASN A 8 -7.96 -6.84 43.36
CA ASN A 8 -8.43 -6.75 42.00
C ASN A 8 -7.43 -7.41 41.04
N PRO A 9 -7.78 -8.45 40.27
CA PRO A 9 -6.84 -9.20 39.43
C PRO A 9 -6.45 -8.49 38.12
N GLN A 10 -6.77 -7.23 37.94
CA GLN A 10 -6.26 -6.42 36.83
C GLN A 10 -4.89 -5.80 37.17
N ARG A 11 -3.93 -6.62 37.60
CA ARG A 11 -2.51 -6.22 37.50
C ARG A 11 -2.22 -5.99 36.02
N ALA A 12 -1.91 -4.75 35.65
CA ALA A 12 -1.51 -4.36 34.31
C ALA A 12 -0.55 -5.42 33.72
N ARG A 13 -1.06 -6.22 32.79
CA ARG A 13 -0.19 -7.13 32.03
C ARG A 13 0.86 -6.26 31.35
N ARG A 14 2.14 -6.57 31.56
CA ARG A 14 3.21 -5.89 30.82
C ARG A 14 3.14 -6.30 29.36
N LEU A 15 3.38 -5.35 28.45
CA LEU A 15 3.54 -5.64 27.03
C LEU A 15 4.58 -6.75 26.83
N HIS A 16 4.26 -7.78 26.07
CA HIS A 16 5.12 -8.94 25.79
C HIS A 16 4.94 -9.41 24.34
N ASP A 17 5.98 -10.02 23.80
CA ASP A 17 5.87 -10.76 22.53
C ASP A 17 5.09 -12.07 22.79
N ALA A 18 4.07 -12.34 21.99
CA ALA A 18 3.19 -13.49 22.13
C ALA A 18 3.37 -14.48 20.97
N ASP A 19 3.36 -15.76 21.28
CA ASP A 19 3.41 -16.85 20.30
C ASP A 19 2.03 -17.07 19.66
N VAL A 20 1.48 -16.04 19.04
CA VAL A 20 0.16 -16.04 18.39
C VAL A 20 0.23 -15.33 17.05
N VAL A 21 -0.46 -15.87 16.06
CA VAL A 21 -0.65 -15.23 14.74
C VAL A 21 -2.05 -14.64 14.71
N TYR A 22 -2.16 -13.35 14.37
CA TYR A 22 -3.44 -12.73 14.10
C TYR A 22 -3.81 -12.95 12.63
N LEU A 23 -5.00 -13.43 12.37
CA LEU A 23 -5.58 -13.58 11.03
C LEU A 23 -6.71 -12.57 10.87
N TYR A 24 -6.68 -11.75 9.81
CA TYR A 24 -7.66 -10.71 9.54
C TYR A 24 -7.97 -10.62 8.03
N ASP A 25 -8.98 -9.87 7.62
CA ASP A 25 -9.49 -9.80 6.25
C ASP A 25 -8.60 -9.03 5.23
N GLY A 26 -7.50 -8.42 5.67
CA GLY A 26 -6.61 -7.62 4.81
C GLY A 26 -7.02 -6.15 4.69
N SER A 27 -8.19 -5.76 5.17
CA SER A 27 -8.65 -4.37 5.14
C SER A 27 -7.94 -3.49 6.17
N PHE A 28 -7.90 -2.17 5.93
CA PHE A 28 -7.36 -1.23 6.92
C PHE A 28 -8.16 -1.25 8.23
N GLU A 29 -9.48 -1.42 8.14
CA GLU A 29 -10.35 -1.53 9.32
C GLU A 29 -10.06 -2.81 10.13
N GLY A 30 -9.85 -3.93 9.45
CA GLY A 30 -9.42 -5.18 10.08
C GLY A 30 -8.07 -5.05 10.76
N PHE A 31 -7.10 -4.40 10.13
CA PHE A 31 -5.81 -4.07 10.75
C PHE A 31 -5.98 -3.22 12.02
N LEU A 32 -6.85 -2.21 12.00
CA LEU A 32 -7.14 -1.42 13.20
C LEU A 32 -7.78 -2.27 14.32
N CYS A 33 -8.54 -3.31 13.97
CA CYS A 33 -9.03 -4.30 14.95
C CYS A 33 -7.89 -5.16 15.51
N CYS A 34 -6.88 -5.52 14.71
CA CYS A 34 -5.66 -6.17 15.20
C CYS A 34 -4.90 -5.26 16.18
N VAL A 35 -4.77 -3.98 15.88
CA VAL A 35 -4.21 -2.98 16.81
C VAL A 35 -4.99 -2.94 18.10
N PHE A 36 -6.34 -2.85 18.03
CA PHE A 36 -7.19 -2.87 19.23
C PHE A 36 -6.94 -4.11 20.08
N GLU A 37 -6.91 -5.30 19.47
CA GLU A 37 -6.71 -6.57 20.16
C GLU A 37 -5.33 -6.63 20.84
N SER A 38 -4.26 -6.23 20.14
CA SER A 38 -2.91 -6.16 20.67
C SER A 38 -2.83 -5.28 21.92
N PHE A 39 -3.51 -4.12 21.92
CA PHE A 39 -3.59 -3.25 23.11
C PHE A 39 -4.44 -3.84 24.22
N ALA A 40 -5.57 -4.49 23.89
CA ALA A 40 -6.46 -5.10 24.88
C ALA A 40 -5.81 -6.27 25.62
N GLN A 41 -5.02 -7.07 24.92
CA GLN A 41 -4.28 -8.22 25.50
C GLN A 41 -2.90 -7.84 26.05
N HIS A 42 -2.41 -6.62 25.79
CA HIS A 42 -1.02 -6.18 26.06
C HIS A 42 0.02 -7.10 25.43
N GLU A 43 -0.20 -7.53 24.20
CA GLU A 43 0.67 -8.44 23.48
C GLU A 43 1.07 -7.90 22.10
N ILE A 44 2.28 -8.26 21.64
CA ILE A 44 2.72 -8.10 20.26
C ILE A 44 2.62 -9.49 19.64
N PRO A 45 1.77 -9.70 18.60
CA PRO A 45 1.67 -11.02 17.96
C PRO A 45 2.98 -11.39 17.28
N PHE A 46 3.23 -12.69 17.11
CA PHE A 46 4.35 -13.18 16.31
C PHE A 46 4.27 -12.69 14.87
N ALA A 47 3.07 -12.72 14.27
CA ALA A 47 2.79 -12.23 12.94
C ALA A 47 1.33 -11.79 12.79
N VAL A 48 1.04 -11.02 11.76
CA VAL A 48 -0.31 -10.66 11.34
C VAL A 48 -0.46 -11.07 9.87
N TRP A 49 -1.45 -11.92 9.58
CA TRP A 49 -1.65 -12.51 8.26
C TRP A 49 -3.02 -12.23 7.69
N THR A 50 -3.11 -12.32 6.37
CA THR A 50 -4.36 -12.33 5.62
C THR A 50 -4.65 -13.74 5.10
N PRO A 51 -5.89 -14.10 4.74
CA PRO A 51 -6.26 -15.42 4.22
C PRO A 51 -5.51 -15.83 2.94
N GLN A 52 -5.02 -14.85 2.18
CA GLN A 52 -4.28 -15.10 0.93
C GLN A 52 -2.85 -15.59 1.18
N ARG A 53 -2.36 -15.50 2.41
CA ARG A 53 -1.01 -15.93 2.74
C ARG A 53 -0.96 -17.46 2.89
N GLU A 54 -0.40 -18.13 1.91
CA GLU A 54 -0.14 -19.57 1.92
C GLU A 54 1.05 -19.92 2.83
N THR A 55 0.89 -19.82 4.15
CA THR A 55 1.95 -20.13 5.12
C THR A 55 1.38 -20.95 6.27
N THR A 56 2.10 -22.01 6.65
CA THR A 56 1.77 -22.80 7.83
C THR A 56 2.56 -22.31 9.05
N THR A 57 1.96 -22.39 10.23
CA THR A 57 2.57 -22.00 11.50
C THR A 57 2.33 -23.07 12.57
N LEU A 58 3.26 -23.17 13.51
CA LEU A 58 3.10 -23.97 14.74
C LEU A 58 2.45 -23.16 15.87
N TYR A 59 2.38 -21.84 15.72
CA TYR A 59 1.71 -20.97 16.68
C TYR A 59 0.19 -20.99 16.51
N PRO A 60 -0.57 -20.82 17.60
CA PRO A 60 -2.02 -20.67 17.51
C PRO A 60 -2.40 -19.49 16.64
N VAL A 61 -3.41 -19.69 15.80
CA VAL A 61 -3.98 -18.62 14.96
C VAL A 61 -5.23 -18.08 15.64
N LYS A 62 -5.30 -16.76 15.74
CA LYS A 62 -6.43 -16.03 16.32
C LYS A 62 -7.10 -15.20 15.23
N ASP A 63 -8.33 -15.54 14.90
CA ASP A 63 -9.15 -14.76 13.97
C ASP A 63 -9.55 -13.44 14.61
N ILE A 64 -9.30 -12.34 13.91
CA ILE A 64 -9.65 -10.98 14.33
C ILE A 64 -10.74 -10.46 13.38
N PRO A 65 -12.01 -10.52 13.79
CA PRO A 65 -13.11 -10.03 12.98
C PRO A 65 -13.07 -8.51 12.86
N THR A 66 -13.37 -8.00 11.69
CA THR A 66 -13.49 -6.58 11.43
C THR A 66 -14.74 -6.02 12.10
N ASP A 67 -14.55 -5.04 12.98
CA ASP A 67 -15.56 -4.30 13.70
C ASP A 67 -15.38 -2.81 13.41
N HIS A 68 -16.30 -2.25 12.65
CA HIS A 68 -16.28 -0.87 12.21
C HIS A 68 -16.19 0.15 13.37
N ALA A 69 -16.94 -0.09 14.45
CA ALA A 69 -16.94 0.81 15.61
C ALA A 69 -15.60 0.79 16.37
N ARG A 70 -14.98 -0.40 16.47
CA ARG A 70 -13.63 -0.53 17.06
C ARG A 70 -12.60 0.15 16.18
N ALA A 71 -12.61 -0.11 14.87
CA ALA A 71 -11.69 0.49 13.90
C ALA A 71 -11.77 2.02 13.96
N GLN A 72 -12.96 2.61 13.91
CA GLN A 72 -13.14 4.06 14.03
C GLN A 72 -12.58 4.63 15.32
N ARG A 73 -12.79 3.95 16.46
CA ARG A 73 -12.25 4.39 17.76
C ARG A 73 -10.72 4.39 17.77
N VAL A 74 -10.10 3.34 17.22
CA VAL A 74 -8.64 3.24 17.14
C VAL A 74 -8.12 4.35 16.24
N PHE A 75 -8.66 4.50 15.04
CA PHE A 75 -8.24 5.52 14.08
C PHE A 75 -8.37 6.93 14.64
N ALA A 76 -9.52 7.28 15.22
CA ALA A 76 -9.74 8.58 15.85
C ALA A 76 -8.77 8.88 17.01
N SER A 77 -8.20 7.85 17.63
CA SER A 77 -7.20 8.02 18.69
C SER A 77 -5.83 8.47 18.17
N PHE A 78 -5.49 8.18 16.91
CA PHE A 78 -4.21 8.57 16.32
C PHE A 78 -4.08 10.09 16.25
N GLY A 79 -5.01 10.76 15.56
CA GLY A 79 -4.99 12.21 15.46
C GLY A 79 -5.07 12.91 16.82
N LYS A 80 -5.92 12.39 17.73
CA LYS A 80 -6.13 13.01 19.06
C LYS A 80 -4.95 12.84 20.01
N LYS A 81 -4.28 11.69 20.02
CA LYS A 81 -3.25 11.35 21.00
C LYS A 81 -1.82 11.39 20.44
N LEU A 82 -1.65 11.10 19.15
CA LEU A 82 -0.35 10.94 18.50
C LEU A 82 -0.06 12.04 17.48
N GLY A 83 -1.09 12.76 17.02
CA GLY A 83 -0.98 13.84 16.04
C GLY A 83 -1.16 13.37 14.59
N ALA A 84 -1.49 14.31 13.70
CA ALA A 84 -1.79 14.07 12.29
C ALA A 84 -0.61 13.44 11.50
N GLU A 85 0.62 13.71 11.91
CA GLU A 85 1.82 13.16 11.28
C GLU A 85 1.91 11.63 11.46
N THR A 86 1.54 11.12 12.65
CA THR A 86 1.46 9.69 12.93
C THR A 86 0.30 9.04 12.19
N GLU A 87 -0.87 9.66 12.19
CA GLU A 87 -2.05 9.18 11.47
C GLU A 87 -1.76 9.05 9.98
N TYR A 88 -1.13 10.07 9.38
CA TYR A 88 -0.71 10.06 7.98
C TYR A 88 0.29 8.91 7.69
N LEU A 89 1.33 8.77 8.53
CA LEU A 89 2.36 7.74 8.33
C LEU A 89 1.77 6.34 8.39
N VAL A 90 0.95 6.04 9.41
CA VAL A 90 0.32 4.70 9.57
C VAL A 90 -0.60 4.38 8.40
N SER A 91 -1.46 5.32 8.00
CA SER A 91 -2.40 5.13 6.89
C SER A 91 -1.67 4.89 5.55
N ARG A 92 -0.54 5.58 5.36
CA ARG A 92 0.27 5.47 4.15
C ARG A 92 1.07 4.18 4.13
N ASP A 93 1.75 3.86 5.22
CA ASP A 93 2.62 2.69 5.31
C ASP A 93 1.83 1.37 5.31
N PHE A 94 0.56 1.39 5.67
CA PHE A 94 -0.34 0.25 5.48
C PHE A 94 -0.46 -0.16 3.99
N LEU A 95 -0.27 0.76 3.06
CA LEU A 95 -0.26 0.49 1.61
C LEU A 95 1.03 -0.19 1.12
N SER A 96 2.03 -0.37 1.99
CA SER A 96 3.28 -1.05 1.66
C SER A 96 3.04 -2.51 1.29
N GLY A 97 3.75 -3.02 0.28
CA GLY A 97 3.80 -4.44 -0.07
C GLY A 97 4.75 -5.28 0.81
N ARG A 98 5.28 -4.70 1.89
CA ARG A 98 6.16 -5.40 2.82
C ARG A 98 5.36 -6.42 3.65
N GLU A 99 5.85 -7.65 3.74
CA GLU A 99 5.13 -8.76 4.35
C GLU A 99 4.91 -8.65 5.87
N ASP A 100 5.76 -7.87 6.56
CA ASP A 100 5.72 -7.66 8.01
C ASP A 100 5.18 -6.28 8.40
N LYS A 101 4.58 -5.55 7.47
CA LYS A 101 4.12 -4.16 7.67
C LYS A 101 3.19 -4.00 8.86
N GLU A 102 2.21 -4.91 9.02
CA GLU A 102 1.24 -4.87 10.11
C GLU A 102 1.92 -5.00 11.47
N LEU A 103 2.87 -5.93 11.59
CA LEU A 103 3.63 -6.13 12.82
C LEU A 103 4.48 -4.90 13.16
N LEU A 104 5.15 -4.32 12.17
CA LEU A 104 5.95 -3.10 12.34
C LEU A 104 5.08 -1.92 12.77
N LEU A 105 3.91 -1.77 12.16
CA LEU A 105 2.95 -0.74 12.52
C LEU A 105 2.40 -0.94 13.95
N ILE A 106 2.11 -2.17 14.38
CA ILE A 106 1.68 -2.48 15.74
C ILE A 106 2.77 -2.11 16.75
N ARG A 107 4.04 -2.53 16.52
CA ARG A 107 5.18 -2.20 17.38
C ARG A 107 5.36 -0.69 17.50
N PHE A 108 5.35 0.00 16.37
CA PHE A 108 5.43 1.46 16.33
C PHE A 108 4.29 2.11 17.15
N LEU A 109 3.04 1.65 16.97
CA LEU A 109 1.88 2.21 17.68
C LEU A 109 2.01 2.02 19.20
N HIS A 110 2.45 0.85 19.67
CA HIS A 110 2.74 0.66 21.09
C HIS A 110 3.78 1.66 21.61
N LEU A 111 4.86 1.86 20.87
CA LEU A 111 5.88 2.86 21.20
C LEU A 111 5.29 4.28 21.19
N ALA A 112 4.51 4.62 20.17
CA ALA A 112 3.94 5.95 20.01
C ALA A 112 2.94 6.29 21.12
N PHE A 113 2.10 5.34 21.52
CA PHE A 113 1.18 5.54 22.63
C PHE A 113 1.91 5.63 24.00
N ALA A 114 3.07 4.99 24.15
CA ALA A 114 3.89 5.09 25.36
C ALA A 114 4.65 6.42 25.46
N LEU A 115 5.19 6.94 24.34
CA LEU A 115 6.04 8.13 24.31
C LEU A 115 5.31 9.42 23.90
N GLY A 116 4.10 9.30 23.34
CA GLY A 116 3.28 10.44 22.91
C GLY A 116 3.64 11.02 21.53
N PRO A 117 3.06 12.20 21.21
CA PRO A 117 3.30 12.90 19.96
C PRO A 117 4.77 13.18 19.70
N GLY A 118 5.18 13.08 18.42
CA GLY A 118 6.58 13.29 18.03
C GLY A 118 7.44 12.04 18.05
N THR A 119 6.93 10.86 18.50
CA THR A 119 7.60 9.58 18.37
C THR A 119 7.99 9.28 16.93
N VAL A 120 7.14 9.66 15.98
CA VAL A 120 7.38 9.55 14.53
C VAL A 120 8.71 10.21 14.11
N LYS A 121 9.19 11.24 14.80
CA LYS A 121 10.44 11.95 14.48
C LYS A 121 11.70 11.24 14.95
N ARG A 122 11.57 10.15 15.70
CA ARG A 122 12.70 9.36 16.25
C ARG A 122 13.21 8.35 15.21
N THR A 123 13.61 8.82 14.03
CA THR A 123 13.96 7.98 12.86
C THR A 123 15.08 6.97 13.09
N GLY A 124 15.91 7.14 14.14
CA GLY A 124 16.91 6.16 14.54
C GLY A 124 16.41 5.05 15.46
N HIS A 125 15.14 5.08 15.90
CA HIS A 125 14.58 4.02 16.75
C HIS A 125 14.25 2.77 15.92
N PRO A 126 14.53 1.52 16.40
CA PRO A 126 14.31 0.29 15.64
C PRO A 126 12.85 0.06 15.24
N ASP A 127 11.88 0.56 15.99
CA ASP A 127 10.44 0.47 15.62
C ASP A 127 9.95 1.66 14.78
N VAL A 128 10.80 2.65 14.50
CA VAL A 128 10.45 3.82 13.67
C VAL A 128 11.16 3.77 12.32
N ALA A 129 12.44 3.40 12.30
CA ALA A 129 13.25 3.35 11.08
C ALA A 129 12.59 2.54 9.95
N PRO A 130 12.02 1.33 10.18
CA PRO A 130 11.38 0.55 9.12
C PRO A 130 10.19 1.26 8.46
N LEU A 131 9.45 2.10 9.19
CA LEU A 131 8.33 2.86 8.65
C LEU A 131 8.82 3.89 7.63
N TYR A 132 9.93 4.57 7.92
CA TYR A 132 10.52 5.50 6.95
C TYR A 132 11.08 4.80 5.71
N GLU A 133 11.55 3.55 5.84
CA GLU A 133 11.94 2.73 4.68
C GLU A 133 10.71 2.37 3.84
N MET A 134 9.60 1.97 4.45
CA MET A 134 8.33 1.72 3.76
C MET A 134 7.83 2.97 3.06
N LYS A 135 7.79 4.10 3.78
CA LYS A 135 7.42 5.40 3.21
C LYS A 135 8.28 5.75 1.98
N LYS A 136 9.61 5.62 2.08
CA LYS A 136 10.54 5.91 0.98
C LYS A 136 10.30 5.00 -0.23
N SER A 137 10.03 3.71 0.01
CA SER A 137 9.69 2.75 -1.04
C SER A 137 8.40 3.13 -1.76
N LEU A 138 7.35 3.49 -1.00
CA LEU A 138 6.08 3.96 -1.53
C LEU A 138 6.24 5.24 -2.36
N ASP A 139 6.91 6.25 -1.79
CA ASP A 139 7.11 7.55 -2.46
C ASP A 139 7.88 7.38 -3.77
N TRP A 140 8.93 6.55 -3.77
CA TRP A 140 9.73 6.26 -4.96
C TRP A 140 8.89 5.54 -6.02
N GLU A 141 8.08 4.56 -5.64
CA GLU A 141 7.25 3.82 -6.59
C GLU A 141 6.14 4.67 -7.19
N VAL A 142 5.48 5.49 -6.37
CA VAL A 142 4.49 6.47 -6.83
C VAL A 142 5.10 7.44 -7.85
N ASP A 143 6.28 8.02 -7.55
CA ASP A 143 7.00 8.91 -8.46
C ASP A 143 7.27 8.24 -9.82
N LYS A 144 7.72 6.97 -9.80
CA LYS A 144 7.97 6.22 -11.02
C LYS A 144 6.70 5.99 -11.83
N PHE A 145 5.62 5.52 -11.21
CA PHE A 145 4.38 5.27 -11.94
C PHE A 145 3.70 6.55 -12.43
N GLN A 146 3.86 7.69 -11.77
CA GLN A 146 3.40 8.98 -12.32
C GLN A 146 4.05 9.32 -13.66
N GLY A 147 5.30 8.90 -13.89
CA GLY A 147 6.02 9.09 -15.14
C GLY A 147 5.90 7.95 -16.16
N PHE A 148 5.67 6.73 -15.69
CA PHE A 148 5.80 5.52 -16.52
C PHE A 148 4.47 4.90 -16.93
N VAL A 149 3.35 5.24 -16.30
CA VAL A 149 2.03 4.76 -16.76
C VAL A 149 1.81 5.16 -18.21
N ARG A 150 1.45 4.20 -19.04
CA ARG A 150 1.06 4.38 -20.43
C ARG A 150 -0.41 4.02 -20.57
N PHE A 151 -1.19 4.97 -21.04
CA PHE A 151 -2.59 4.74 -21.36
C PHE A 151 -2.70 4.31 -22.81
N GLU A 152 -3.56 3.34 -23.05
CA GLU A 152 -3.99 2.88 -24.37
C GLU A 152 -5.48 3.20 -24.53
N GLU A 153 -5.91 3.57 -25.73
CA GLU A 153 -7.32 3.88 -26.00
C GLU A 153 -8.09 2.59 -26.34
N HIS A 154 -9.16 2.36 -25.59
CA HIS A 154 -10.06 1.22 -25.73
C HIS A 154 -11.50 1.74 -25.81
N ASP A 155 -12.10 1.78 -27.04
CA ASP A 155 -13.50 2.16 -27.26
C ASP A 155 -13.91 3.50 -26.60
N GLY A 156 -13.02 4.51 -26.66
CA GLY A 156 -13.29 5.86 -26.12
C GLY A 156 -12.92 6.04 -24.64
N MET A 157 -12.33 5.04 -23.99
CA MET A 157 -11.80 5.13 -22.63
C MET A 157 -10.29 4.87 -22.61
N LEU A 158 -9.58 5.59 -21.77
CA LEU A 158 -8.14 5.37 -21.56
C LEU A 158 -7.93 4.26 -20.51
N GLY A 159 -7.24 3.19 -20.89
CA GLY A 159 -6.88 2.07 -20.01
C GLY A 159 -5.38 1.99 -19.78
N ALA A 160 -4.96 1.66 -18.56
CA ALA A 160 -3.58 1.35 -18.26
C ALA A 160 -3.50 0.16 -17.31
N VAL A 161 -2.50 -0.71 -17.51
CA VAL A 161 -2.18 -1.82 -16.59
C VAL A 161 -0.87 -1.50 -15.91
N ILE A 162 -0.78 -1.77 -14.60
CA ILE A 162 0.43 -1.59 -13.82
C ILE A 162 0.70 -2.79 -12.90
N HIS A 163 1.98 -3.03 -12.60
CA HIS A 163 2.43 -4.11 -11.72
C HIS A 163 3.27 -3.56 -10.55
N PRO A 164 2.67 -2.81 -9.62
CA PRO A 164 3.40 -2.23 -8.50
C PRO A 164 3.66 -3.28 -7.40
N LYS A 165 4.72 -3.04 -6.60
CA LYS A 165 4.99 -3.83 -5.38
C LYS A 165 4.12 -3.40 -4.20
N ASN A 166 3.80 -2.10 -4.15
CA ASN A 166 2.99 -1.51 -3.10
C ASN A 166 1.59 -1.18 -3.65
N TYR A 167 0.57 -1.17 -2.81
CA TYR A 167 -0.78 -0.78 -3.23
C TYR A 167 -0.86 0.75 -3.42
N ILE A 168 -0.45 1.23 -4.60
CA ILE A 168 -0.25 2.67 -4.85
C ILE A 168 -1.43 3.38 -5.51
N LEU A 169 -2.49 2.71 -5.96
CA LEU A 169 -3.62 3.34 -6.63
C LEU A 169 -4.23 4.53 -5.86
N PRO A 170 -4.42 4.45 -4.52
CA PRO A 170 -4.90 5.60 -3.75
C PRO A 170 -3.97 6.82 -3.83
N LEU A 171 -2.67 6.58 -3.99
CA LEU A 171 -1.63 7.61 -4.05
C LEU A 171 -1.44 8.19 -5.46
N LEU A 172 -1.77 7.41 -6.50
CA LEU A 172 -1.75 7.85 -7.90
C LEU A 172 -2.99 8.69 -8.26
N ARG A 173 -4.11 8.47 -7.56
CA ARG A 173 -5.39 9.13 -7.83
C ARG A 173 -5.28 10.67 -7.98
N PRO A 174 -4.67 11.43 -7.05
CA PRO A 174 -4.61 12.89 -7.17
C PRO A 174 -3.87 13.34 -8.43
N HIS A 175 -2.81 12.64 -8.82
CA HIS A 175 -2.01 12.96 -10.00
C HIS A 175 -2.82 12.76 -11.29
N PHE A 176 -3.37 11.57 -11.51
CA PHE A 176 -4.05 11.26 -12.77
C PHE A 176 -5.40 11.96 -12.90
N CYS A 177 -6.17 12.09 -11.82
CA CYS A 177 -7.41 12.88 -11.85
C CYS A 177 -7.14 14.36 -12.09
N GLY A 178 -6.03 14.91 -11.60
CA GLY A 178 -5.62 16.29 -11.90
C GLY A 178 -5.10 16.47 -13.32
N ARG A 179 -4.44 15.44 -13.90
CA ARG A 179 -3.89 15.48 -15.26
C ARG A 179 -4.96 15.29 -16.33
N PHE A 180 -5.96 14.44 -16.07
CA PHE A 180 -7.04 14.06 -16.99
C PHE A 180 -8.41 14.36 -16.36
N PRO A 181 -8.74 15.63 -16.06
CA PRO A 181 -9.95 15.96 -15.31
C PRO A 181 -11.25 15.70 -16.07
N GLU A 182 -11.20 15.70 -17.40
CA GLU A 182 -12.36 15.54 -18.28
C GLU A 182 -12.44 14.13 -18.91
N GLU A 183 -11.35 13.36 -18.86
CA GLU A 183 -11.24 12.09 -19.55
C GLU A 183 -11.76 10.95 -18.68
N ASP A 184 -12.44 10.00 -19.30
CA ASP A 184 -12.75 8.73 -18.68
C ASP A 184 -11.53 7.82 -18.80
N PHE A 185 -11.04 7.33 -17.64
CA PHE A 185 -9.89 6.44 -17.61
C PHE A 185 -9.99 5.38 -16.52
N LEU A 186 -9.26 4.30 -16.72
CA LEU A 186 -8.99 3.31 -15.69
C LEU A 186 -7.49 3.01 -15.59
N ILE A 187 -7.02 2.75 -14.35
CA ILE A 187 -5.70 2.18 -14.09
C ILE A 187 -5.93 0.88 -13.32
N TYR A 188 -5.54 -0.23 -13.92
CA TYR A 188 -5.65 -1.56 -13.32
C TYR A 188 -4.32 -1.97 -12.69
N ASP A 189 -4.34 -2.20 -11.38
CA ASP A 189 -3.25 -2.82 -10.62
C ASP A 189 -3.44 -4.35 -10.69
N ALA A 190 -2.64 -5.01 -11.53
CA ALA A 190 -2.74 -6.44 -11.76
C ALA A 190 -2.20 -7.28 -10.59
N VAL A 191 -1.36 -6.70 -9.72
CA VAL A 191 -0.82 -7.37 -8.53
C VAL A 191 -1.84 -7.44 -7.41
N HIS A 192 -2.53 -6.31 -7.15
CA HIS A 192 -3.51 -6.19 -6.07
C HIS A 192 -4.96 -6.40 -6.53
N GLN A 193 -5.17 -6.68 -7.84
CA GLN A 193 -6.49 -6.87 -8.46
C GLN A 193 -7.44 -5.71 -8.13
N ALA A 194 -6.97 -4.50 -8.30
CA ALA A 194 -7.71 -3.29 -7.99
C ALA A 194 -7.70 -2.31 -9.16
N VAL A 195 -8.72 -1.48 -9.26
CA VAL A 195 -8.90 -0.49 -10.33
C VAL A 195 -9.12 0.89 -9.73
N LEU A 196 -8.37 1.86 -10.24
CA LEU A 196 -8.74 3.27 -10.15
C LEU A 196 -9.52 3.64 -11.41
N LEU A 197 -10.82 3.86 -11.25
CA LEU A 197 -11.73 4.25 -12.33
C LEU A 197 -12.12 5.73 -12.16
N GLN A 198 -11.95 6.52 -13.22
CA GLN A 198 -12.59 7.83 -13.37
C GLN A 198 -13.57 7.75 -14.52
N GLN A 199 -14.83 8.08 -14.24
CA GLN A 199 -15.90 8.13 -15.23
C GLN A 199 -16.82 9.30 -14.88
N GLU A 200 -17.20 10.11 -15.88
CA GLU A 200 -18.02 11.30 -15.68
C GLU A 200 -17.50 12.20 -14.54
N ARG A 201 -16.18 12.40 -14.43
CA ARG A 201 -15.50 13.16 -13.36
C ARG A 201 -15.64 12.57 -11.96
N LYS A 202 -16.16 11.36 -11.82
CA LYS A 202 -16.27 10.64 -10.55
C LYS A 202 -15.20 9.56 -10.47
N THR A 203 -14.48 9.54 -9.36
CA THR A 203 -13.43 8.55 -9.14
C THR A 203 -13.87 7.50 -8.14
N ARG A 204 -13.53 6.23 -8.46
CA ARG A 204 -13.76 5.07 -7.59
C ARG A 204 -12.50 4.22 -7.53
N LEU A 205 -12.24 3.63 -6.38
CA LEU A 205 -11.29 2.54 -6.21
C LEU A 205 -12.13 1.28 -6.01
N LEU A 206 -11.87 0.27 -6.82
CA LEU A 206 -12.63 -0.98 -6.85
C LEU A 206 -11.67 -2.15 -6.70
N GLU A 207 -12.01 -3.11 -5.84
CA GLU A 207 -11.33 -4.39 -5.77
C GLU A 207 -12.06 -5.38 -6.69
N LEU A 208 -11.31 -6.20 -7.39
CA LEU A 208 -11.84 -7.16 -8.35
C LEU A 208 -11.74 -8.58 -7.81
N ALA A 209 -12.78 -9.38 -8.00
CA ALA A 209 -12.78 -10.79 -7.62
C ALA A 209 -12.02 -11.69 -8.61
N ALA A 210 -11.68 -11.17 -9.80
CA ALA A 210 -10.95 -11.88 -10.84
C ALA A 210 -10.08 -10.89 -11.64
N PRO A 211 -9.00 -11.36 -12.29
CA PRO A 211 -8.17 -10.53 -13.16
C PRO A 211 -8.98 -9.82 -14.24
N LEU A 212 -8.64 -8.57 -14.51
CA LEU A 212 -9.24 -7.77 -15.56
C LEU A 212 -8.41 -7.92 -16.84
N GLU A 213 -9.07 -8.34 -17.91
CA GLU A 213 -8.49 -8.29 -19.25
C GLU A 213 -9.06 -7.07 -19.98
N LEU A 214 -8.18 -6.16 -20.40
CA LEU A 214 -8.58 -5.05 -21.26
C LEU A 214 -8.82 -5.56 -22.68
N PRO A 215 -9.80 -5.02 -23.41
CA PRO A 215 -9.98 -5.33 -24.83
C PRO A 215 -8.71 -4.94 -25.61
N PRO A 216 -8.46 -5.54 -26.79
CA PRO A 216 -7.32 -5.15 -27.61
C PRO A 216 -7.41 -3.66 -27.99
N PRO A 217 -6.26 -2.96 -28.10
CA PRO A 217 -6.26 -1.56 -28.52
C PRO A 217 -6.87 -1.39 -29.91
N SER A 218 -7.57 -0.27 -30.12
CA SER A 218 -8.19 0.05 -31.42
C SER A 218 -7.14 0.14 -32.55
N GLU A 219 -7.56 0.02 -33.82
CA GLU A 219 -6.65 0.19 -34.95
C GLU A 219 -5.96 1.57 -34.93
N ARG A 220 -6.67 2.59 -34.49
CA ARG A 220 -6.13 3.94 -34.32
C ARG A 220 -5.06 3.99 -33.26
N GLU A 221 -5.29 3.34 -32.12
CA GLU A 221 -4.31 3.23 -31.01
C GLU A 221 -3.06 2.49 -31.49
N GLN A 222 -3.21 1.38 -32.22
CA GLN A 222 -2.07 0.65 -32.79
C GLN A 222 -1.21 1.52 -33.72
N GLN A 223 -1.84 2.40 -34.52
CA GLN A 223 -1.13 3.37 -35.36
C GLN A 223 -0.35 4.40 -34.50
N PHE A 224 -0.97 4.92 -33.42
CA PHE A 224 -0.29 5.82 -32.49
C PHE A 224 0.89 5.16 -31.79
N GLN A 225 0.73 3.91 -31.35
CA GLN A 225 1.84 3.15 -30.74
C GLN A 225 3.00 2.95 -31.73
N ALA A 226 2.71 2.62 -32.99
CA ALA A 226 3.73 2.51 -34.04
C ALA A 226 4.47 3.83 -34.28
N LEU A 227 3.74 4.96 -34.32
CA LEU A 227 4.33 6.30 -34.44
C LEU A 227 5.17 6.66 -33.21
N TRP A 228 4.70 6.32 -32.00
CA TRP A 228 5.44 6.54 -30.76
C TRP A 228 6.75 5.74 -30.74
N MET A 229 6.72 4.48 -31.13
CA MET A 229 7.91 3.62 -31.26
C MET A 229 8.91 4.21 -32.25
N GLN A 230 8.44 4.68 -33.42
CA GLN A 230 9.31 5.31 -34.39
C GLN A 230 9.93 6.61 -33.87
N PHE A 231 9.14 7.45 -33.20
CA PHE A 231 9.59 8.69 -32.59
C PHE A 231 10.65 8.40 -31.52
N TYR A 232 10.40 7.45 -30.62
CA TYR A 232 11.33 7.04 -29.57
C TYR A 232 12.68 6.60 -30.15
N LYS A 233 12.66 5.72 -31.17
CA LYS A 233 13.89 5.26 -31.89
C LYS A 233 14.63 6.40 -32.60
N THR A 234 13.88 7.37 -33.15
CA THR A 234 14.47 8.49 -33.90
C THR A 234 15.14 9.53 -32.99
N LEU A 235 14.62 9.72 -31.77
CA LEU A 235 15.18 10.65 -30.79
C LEU A 235 16.45 10.12 -30.11
N GLU A 236 16.73 8.84 -30.20
CA GLU A 236 17.91 8.26 -29.59
C GLU A 236 19.19 8.77 -30.27
N ILE A 237 20.01 9.46 -29.49
CA ILE A 237 21.37 9.86 -29.93
C ILE A 237 22.31 8.70 -29.60
N GLN A 238 22.66 7.89 -30.58
CA GLN A 238 23.50 6.69 -30.40
C GLN A 238 24.80 6.97 -29.65
N ALA A 239 25.46 8.13 -29.89
CA ALA A 239 26.65 8.53 -29.15
C ALA A 239 26.45 8.77 -27.65
N ARG A 240 25.20 8.89 -27.22
CA ARG A 240 24.78 9.06 -25.80
C ARG A 240 24.09 7.82 -25.24
N HIS A 241 24.04 6.73 -26.02
CA HIS A 241 23.45 5.47 -25.56
C HIS A 241 24.14 4.99 -24.28
N ASN A 242 23.39 4.85 -23.19
CA ASN A 242 23.87 4.41 -21.90
C ASN A 242 22.82 3.53 -21.23
N GLU A 243 22.88 2.24 -21.49
CA GLU A 243 21.94 1.27 -20.96
C GLU A 243 21.92 1.24 -19.42
N LYS A 244 23.08 1.33 -18.76
CA LYS A 244 23.15 1.39 -17.29
C LYS A 244 22.47 2.64 -16.75
N GLY A 245 22.66 3.79 -17.40
CA GLY A 245 21.98 5.03 -17.05
C GLY A 245 20.47 4.91 -17.24
N ARG A 246 20.01 4.34 -18.37
CA ARG A 246 18.60 4.06 -18.64
C ARG A 246 17.98 3.18 -17.53
N MET A 247 18.62 2.05 -17.20
CA MET A 247 18.15 1.14 -16.16
C MET A 247 18.13 1.76 -14.75
N SER A 248 19.00 2.73 -14.45
CA SER A 248 18.98 3.41 -13.16
C SER A 248 17.80 4.39 -13.02
N HIS A 249 17.37 5.02 -14.11
CA HIS A 249 16.24 5.95 -14.14
C HIS A 249 14.91 5.25 -14.40
N CYS A 250 14.89 4.24 -15.29
CA CYS A 250 13.75 3.41 -15.63
C CYS A 250 14.12 1.93 -15.46
N PRO A 251 13.98 1.36 -14.25
CA PRO A 251 14.28 -0.04 -13.99
C PRO A 251 13.44 -1.00 -14.84
N LYS A 252 14.05 -2.13 -15.26
CA LYS A 252 13.42 -3.13 -16.15
C LYS A 252 12.04 -3.60 -15.71
N ARG A 253 11.76 -3.62 -14.42
CA ARG A 253 10.43 -4.04 -13.91
C ARG A 253 9.26 -3.19 -14.40
N PHE A 254 9.51 -1.96 -14.88
CA PHE A 254 8.49 -1.09 -15.46
C PHE A 254 8.34 -1.26 -16.98
N TRP A 255 9.26 -1.95 -17.63
CA TRP A 255 9.30 -2.05 -19.08
C TRP A 255 8.15 -2.86 -19.66
N ALA A 256 7.66 -3.86 -18.94
CA ALA A 256 6.53 -4.68 -19.38
C ALA A 256 5.27 -3.86 -19.67
N ASP A 257 5.08 -2.74 -18.95
CA ASP A 257 3.92 -1.87 -19.05
C ASP A 257 4.16 -0.66 -19.98
N MET A 258 5.32 -0.61 -20.67
CA MET A 258 5.72 0.51 -21.53
C MET A 258 5.79 0.08 -22.99
N VAL A 259 5.00 0.71 -23.86
CA VAL A 259 4.91 0.40 -25.28
C VAL A 259 6.30 0.44 -25.96
N GLU A 260 7.10 1.47 -25.64
CA GLU A 260 8.43 1.69 -26.19
C GLU A 260 9.48 0.65 -25.76
N MET A 261 9.18 -0.19 -24.78
CA MET A 261 10.09 -1.21 -24.24
C MET A 261 9.65 -2.65 -24.55
N LYS A 262 8.49 -2.84 -25.21
CA LYS A 262 7.95 -4.20 -25.50
C LYS A 262 8.89 -5.05 -26.36
N ASP A 263 9.69 -4.44 -27.26
CA ASP A 263 10.65 -5.16 -28.13
C ASP A 263 11.95 -5.56 -27.40
N GLU A 264 12.17 -5.11 -26.16
CA GLU A 264 13.39 -5.35 -25.39
C GLU A 264 13.21 -6.39 -24.27
N PHE A 265 12.02 -7.02 -24.20
CA PHE A 265 11.66 -8.07 -23.24
C PHE A 265 11.80 -9.47 -23.81
#